data_c0064a8f6482d58a7e103581cee02fff
#
_entry.id   c0064a8f6482d58a7e103581cee02fff
#
_cell.length_a   1.000
_cell.length_b   1.000
_cell.length_c   1.000
_cell.angle_alpha   90.00
_cell.angle_beta   90.00
_cell.angle_gamma   90.00
#
_symmetry.space_group_name_H-M   'P 1'
#
loop_
_entity.id
_entity.type
_entity.pdbx_description
1 polymer ?
#
loop_
_entity_poly.entity_id
_entity_poly.type
_entity_poly.pdbx_seq_one_letter_code
_entity_poly.pdbx_strand_id
1 'polypeptide(L)'
;MENTNFLNSKIFFPTDWQDYELIDFGNNKKLERFGKYIFIRPDNQAICEPYLSRKFWKNADGEFSSEINSDKGNWKFYNQIPEFWDIKYNTLNIKSLPTPFRHLGFFPEQSVHWKWCRDLI
;
A
#
# COMPACT_ATOMS: atom_id res chain seq x y z
N MET A 1 17.18 -19.25 16.71
CA MET A 1 16.72 -18.69 17.98
C MET A 1 15.20 -18.73 18.04
N GLU A 2 14.67 -19.37 19.03
CA GLU A 2 13.23 -19.52 19.17
C GLU A 2 12.70 -18.54 20.20
N ASN A 3 11.64 -17.84 19.81
CA ASN A 3 10.87 -17.05 20.76
C ASN A 3 9.47 -17.65 20.85
N THR A 4 9.23 -18.39 21.88
CA THR A 4 7.97 -19.15 22.07
C THR A 4 6.75 -18.23 22.16
N ASN A 5 6.89 -17.05 22.75
CA ASN A 5 5.79 -16.09 22.83
C ASN A 5 5.41 -15.56 21.45
N PHE A 6 6.41 -15.37 20.61
CA PHE A 6 6.19 -14.95 19.24
C PHE A 6 5.51 -16.03 18.41
N LEU A 7 5.93 -17.28 18.62
CA LEU A 7 5.37 -18.44 17.90
C LEU A 7 3.90 -18.68 18.21
N ASN A 8 3.45 -18.29 19.40
CA ASN A 8 2.05 -18.43 19.78
C ASN A 8 1.14 -17.36 19.20
N SER A 9 1.70 -16.31 18.60
CA SER A 9 0.97 -15.24 17.98
C SER A 9 0.68 -15.58 16.52
N LYS A 10 -0.55 -15.35 16.07
CA LYS A 10 -0.90 -15.49 14.67
C LYS A 10 -0.59 -14.19 13.94
N ILE A 11 0.25 -14.29 12.93
CA ILE A 11 0.61 -13.16 12.08
C ILE A 11 0.01 -13.41 10.71
N PHE A 12 -0.77 -12.43 10.21
CA PHE A 12 -1.44 -12.49 8.92
C PHE A 12 -0.81 -11.48 7.97
N PHE A 13 -0.59 -11.92 6.74
CA PHE A 13 -0.03 -11.08 5.68
C PHE A 13 -0.98 -11.05 4.48
N PRO A 14 -1.13 -9.91 3.82
CA PRO A 14 -1.93 -9.81 2.60
C PRO A 14 -1.13 -10.37 1.41
N THR A 15 -1.21 -11.69 1.19
CA THR A 15 -0.41 -12.38 0.18
C THR A 15 -1.16 -12.74 -1.09
N ASP A 16 -2.47 -12.55 -1.11
CA ASP A 16 -3.34 -13.04 -2.18
C ASP A 16 -3.89 -11.95 -3.10
N TRP A 17 -3.35 -10.75 -3.04
CA TRP A 17 -3.69 -9.67 -3.95
C TRP A 17 -3.06 -9.88 -5.33
N GLN A 18 -3.85 -9.66 -6.38
CA GLN A 18 -3.36 -9.58 -7.76
C GLN A 18 -3.23 -8.12 -8.21
N ASP A 19 -4.18 -7.27 -7.83
CA ASP A 19 -4.22 -5.87 -8.24
C ASP A 19 -3.53 -4.92 -7.25
N TYR A 20 -2.97 -5.43 -6.17
CA TYR A 20 -2.16 -4.66 -5.23
C TYR A 20 -0.84 -5.35 -4.97
N GLU A 21 0.22 -4.56 -4.89
CA GLU A 21 1.55 -5.08 -4.56
C GLU A 21 2.36 -4.02 -3.82
N LEU A 22 2.97 -4.41 -2.71
CA LEU A 22 4.04 -3.64 -2.09
C LEU A 22 5.33 -3.98 -2.82
N ILE A 23 5.80 -3.06 -3.67
CA ILE A 23 6.96 -3.30 -4.54
C ILE A 23 8.26 -3.17 -3.75
N ASP A 24 8.37 -2.11 -2.94
CA ASP A 24 9.56 -1.80 -2.16
C ASP A 24 9.22 -0.85 -1.02
N PHE A 25 10.10 -0.75 -0.05
CA PHE A 25 9.96 0.22 1.03
C PHE A 25 11.36 0.61 1.54
N GLY A 26 11.45 1.81 2.11
CA GLY A 26 12.67 2.34 2.67
C GLY A 26 12.69 3.86 2.66
N ASN A 27 13.63 4.44 3.40
CA ASN A 27 13.76 5.89 3.53
C ASN A 27 12.45 6.58 3.93
N ASN A 28 11.69 5.95 4.83
CA ASN A 28 10.39 6.42 5.33
C ASN A 28 9.31 6.52 4.25
N LYS A 29 9.42 5.71 3.22
CA LYS A 29 8.46 5.66 2.12
C LYS A 29 8.22 4.23 1.69
N LYS A 30 7.14 4.02 0.98
CA LYS A 30 6.81 2.75 0.33
C LYS A 30 6.39 2.99 -1.11
N LEU A 31 6.74 2.03 -1.94
CA LEU A 31 6.43 2.01 -3.36
C LEU A 31 5.41 0.90 -3.59
N GLU A 32 4.22 1.25 -4.05
CA GLU A 32 3.10 0.33 -4.15
C GLU A 32 2.45 0.41 -5.52
N ARG A 33 1.92 -0.73 -5.97
CA ARG A 33 1.09 -0.80 -7.18
C ARG A 33 -0.37 -1.00 -6.79
N PHE A 34 -1.23 -0.17 -7.37
CA PHE A 34 -2.69 -0.25 -7.23
C PHE A 34 -3.28 -0.40 -8.64
N GLY A 35 -3.64 -1.62 -9.01
CA GLY A 35 -3.99 -1.93 -10.39
C GLY A 35 -2.77 -1.82 -11.28
N LYS A 36 -2.82 -0.90 -12.24
CA LYS A 36 -1.68 -0.63 -13.12
C LYS A 36 -0.88 0.62 -12.75
N TYR A 37 -1.27 1.30 -11.67
CA TYR A 37 -0.65 2.56 -11.26
C TYR A 37 0.24 2.34 -10.05
N ILE A 38 1.39 3.03 -10.04
CA ILE A 38 2.41 2.89 -9.01
C ILE A 38 2.53 4.22 -8.26
N PHE A 39 2.52 4.13 -6.94
CA PHE A 39 2.55 5.31 -6.07
C PHE A 39 3.61 5.19 -4.99
N ILE A 40 4.15 6.35 -4.61
CA ILE A 40 5.02 6.50 -3.46
C ILE A 40 4.21 7.17 -2.35
N ARG A 41 4.18 6.53 -1.19
CA ARG A 41 3.51 7.08 -0.01
C ARG A 41 4.45 7.08 1.18
N PRO A 42 4.27 7.99 2.15
CA PRO A 42 5.08 7.98 3.36
C PRO A 42 4.78 6.76 4.23
N ASP A 43 5.81 6.23 4.87
CA ASP A 43 5.70 5.14 5.83
C ASP A 43 6.79 5.31 6.88
N ASN A 44 6.41 5.75 8.07
CA ASN A 44 7.35 6.02 9.14
C ASN A 44 8.06 4.77 9.68
N GLN A 45 7.53 3.59 9.38
CA GLN A 45 8.12 2.32 9.79
C GLN A 45 9.20 1.82 8.82
N ALA A 46 9.27 2.39 7.64
CA ALA A 46 10.23 2.01 6.60
C ALA A 46 11.58 2.71 6.82
N ILE A 47 12.26 2.40 7.93
CA ILE A 47 13.50 3.05 8.34
C ILE A 47 14.76 2.51 7.66
N CYS A 48 14.64 1.41 6.94
CA CYS A 48 15.74 0.81 6.20
C CYS A 48 16.00 1.55 4.88
N GLU A 49 17.04 1.14 4.17
CA GLU A 49 17.23 1.58 2.80
C GLU A 49 16.37 0.75 1.85
N PRO A 50 15.88 1.36 0.75
CA PRO A 50 15.15 0.59 -0.25
C PRO A 50 16.00 -0.52 -0.85
N TYR A 51 15.38 -1.64 -1.17
CA TYR A 51 16.05 -2.76 -1.82
C TYR A 51 16.29 -2.48 -3.31
N LEU A 52 15.33 -1.83 -3.97
CA LEU A 52 15.43 -1.53 -5.39
C LEU A 52 16.15 -0.21 -5.63
N SER A 53 16.75 -0.07 -6.80
CA SER A 53 17.44 1.15 -7.20
C SER A 53 16.46 2.30 -7.42
N ARG A 54 16.98 3.54 -7.44
CA ARG A 54 16.19 4.74 -7.72
C ARG A 54 15.42 4.66 -9.04
N LYS A 55 15.94 3.93 -10.00
CA LYS A 55 15.31 3.75 -11.32
C LYS A 55 13.88 3.21 -11.18
N PHE A 56 13.67 2.25 -10.29
CA PHE A 56 12.34 1.68 -10.06
C PHE A 56 11.40 2.68 -9.40
N TRP A 57 11.93 3.45 -8.45
CA TRP A 57 11.14 4.46 -7.75
C TRP A 57 10.75 5.63 -8.65
N LYS A 58 11.59 5.97 -9.64
CA LYS A 58 11.30 7.02 -10.62
C LYS A 58 10.17 6.67 -11.58
N ASN A 59 9.81 5.40 -11.68
CA ASN A 59 8.71 4.96 -12.52
C ASN A 59 7.34 5.13 -11.87
N ALA A 60 7.27 5.68 -10.67
CA ALA A 60 6.00 5.94 -10.02
C ALA A 60 5.14 6.92 -10.81
N ASP A 61 3.84 6.69 -10.79
CA ASP A 61 2.86 7.57 -11.44
C ASP A 61 2.52 8.78 -10.56
N GLY A 62 2.69 8.64 -9.26
CA GLY A 62 2.43 9.73 -8.33
C GLY A 62 3.08 9.51 -6.98
N GLU A 63 3.15 10.59 -6.22
CA GLU A 63 3.73 10.58 -4.87
C GLU A 63 2.91 11.48 -3.96
N PHE A 64 2.64 10.99 -2.75
CA PHE A 64 1.97 11.75 -1.72
C PHE A 64 2.99 12.39 -0.78
N SER A 65 2.80 13.68 -0.51
CA SER A 65 3.60 14.44 0.46
C SER A 65 2.68 14.93 1.58
N SER A 66 3.00 14.56 2.82
CA SER A 66 2.23 14.98 3.98
C SER A 66 2.56 16.42 4.38
N GLU A 67 1.57 17.13 4.87
CA GLU A 67 1.78 18.39 5.59
C GLU A 67 2.43 18.09 6.95
N ILE A 68 3.15 19.07 7.48
CA ILE A 68 3.82 18.93 8.79
C ILE A 68 2.74 18.74 9.87
N ASN A 69 2.91 17.66 10.66
CA ASN A 69 2.00 17.33 11.79
C ASN A 69 0.55 17.11 11.37
N SER A 70 0.32 16.62 10.15
CA SER A 70 -1.02 16.37 9.65
C SER A 70 -1.04 15.06 8.83
N ASP A 71 -2.21 14.40 8.85
CA ASP A 71 -2.47 13.28 7.96
C ASP A 71 -2.87 13.75 6.55
N LYS A 72 -3.14 15.03 6.40
CA LYS A 72 -3.46 15.62 5.11
C LYS A 72 -2.19 15.94 4.34
N GLY A 73 -2.33 16.04 3.04
CA GLY A 73 -1.23 16.39 2.16
C GLY A 73 -1.69 16.48 0.73
N ASN A 74 -0.74 16.43 -0.16
CA ASN A 74 -0.99 16.61 -1.58
C ASN A 74 -0.35 15.49 -2.38
N TRP A 75 -1.06 15.08 -3.43
CA TRP A 75 -0.55 14.20 -4.46
C TRP A 75 0.16 15.00 -5.54
N LYS A 76 1.34 14.55 -5.93
CA LYS A 76 2.01 15.01 -7.13
C LYS A 76 1.96 13.89 -8.15
N PHE A 77 1.35 14.12 -9.28
CA PHE A 77 1.23 13.13 -10.35
C PHE A 77 2.29 13.39 -11.41
N TYR A 78 3.03 12.33 -11.72
CA TYR A 78 4.06 12.36 -12.76
C TYR A 78 3.51 11.92 -14.12
N ASN A 79 2.41 11.17 -14.10
CA ASN A 79 1.69 10.73 -15.28
C ASN A 79 0.21 11.02 -15.13
N GLN A 80 -0.51 10.98 -16.23
CA GLN A 80 -1.95 11.19 -16.21
C GLN A 80 -2.63 9.97 -15.60
N ILE A 81 -3.49 10.21 -14.60
CA ILE A 81 -4.20 9.18 -13.85
C ILE A 81 -5.69 9.50 -13.91
N PRO A 82 -6.57 8.49 -14.09
CA PRO A 82 -8.01 8.74 -14.04
C PRO A 82 -8.43 9.15 -12.63
N GLU A 83 -9.62 9.72 -12.53
CA GLU A 83 -10.19 10.12 -11.25
C GLU A 83 -10.34 8.93 -10.31
N PHE A 84 -10.70 7.78 -10.83
CA PHE A 84 -10.76 6.51 -10.11
C PHE A 84 -10.55 5.35 -11.07
N TRP A 85 -10.23 4.17 -10.51
CA TRP A 85 -10.11 2.92 -11.28
C TRP A 85 -10.52 1.74 -10.42
N ASP A 86 -10.82 0.62 -11.05
CA ASP A 86 -11.26 -0.58 -10.36
C ASP A 86 -10.07 -1.43 -9.96
N ILE A 87 -10.13 -1.93 -8.73
CA ILE A 87 -9.20 -2.90 -8.15
C ILE A 87 -10.02 -4.13 -7.79
N LYS A 88 -9.54 -5.29 -8.19
CA LYS A 88 -10.22 -6.55 -7.88
C LYS A 88 -9.53 -7.29 -6.76
N TYR A 89 -10.31 -7.80 -5.84
CA TYR A 89 -9.89 -8.75 -4.83
C TYR A 89 -10.92 -9.87 -4.77
N ASN A 90 -10.55 -11.06 -5.29
CA ASN A 90 -11.49 -12.17 -5.48
C ASN A 90 -12.72 -11.72 -6.27
N THR A 91 -13.89 -11.75 -5.65
CA THR A 91 -15.15 -11.33 -6.28
C THR A 91 -15.49 -9.86 -6.03
N LEU A 92 -14.68 -9.15 -5.25
CA LEU A 92 -14.93 -7.75 -4.93
C LEU A 92 -14.34 -6.84 -6.00
N ASN A 93 -15.11 -5.82 -6.35
CA ASN A 93 -14.64 -4.69 -7.14
C ASN A 93 -14.56 -3.47 -6.22
N ILE A 94 -13.34 -2.94 -6.07
CA ILE A 94 -13.08 -1.81 -5.19
C ILE A 94 -12.67 -0.63 -6.06
N LYS A 95 -13.29 0.52 -5.83
CA LYS A 95 -12.87 1.75 -6.49
C LYS A 95 -11.68 2.35 -5.76
N SER A 96 -10.60 2.52 -6.48
CA SER A 96 -9.40 3.16 -5.98
C SER A 96 -9.31 4.58 -6.53
N LEU A 97 -8.96 5.52 -5.67
CA LEU A 97 -8.77 6.92 -6.05
C LEU A 97 -7.84 7.60 -5.05
N PRO A 98 -7.04 8.57 -5.50
CA PRO A 98 -6.22 9.36 -4.59
C PRO A 98 -7.10 10.20 -3.67
N THR A 99 -6.77 10.21 -2.38
CA THR A 99 -7.49 11.02 -1.39
C THR A 99 -6.55 12.02 -0.73
N PRO A 100 -7.06 13.12 -0.14
CA PRO A 100 -6.22 14.08 0.56
C PRO A 100 -5.59 13.53 1.84
N PHE A 101 -5.93 12.29 2.24
CA PHE A 101 -5.42 11.63 3.44
C PHE A 101 -4.40 10.53 3.13
N ARG A 102 -3.73 10.59 2.00
CA ARG A 102 -2.68 9.65 1.52
C ARG A 102 -3.14 8.24 1.15
N HIS A 103 -4.32 7.80 1.54
CA HIS A 103 -4.80 6.50 1.10
C HIS A 103 -5.44 6.57 -0.29
N LEU A 104 -5.57 5.44 -0.93
CA LEU A 104 -6.10 5.32 -2.29
C LEU A 104 -7.51 4.73 -2.32
N GLY A 105 -8.31 5.10 -1.30
CA GLY A 105 -9.73 4.74 -1.21
C GLY A 105 -9.99 3.49 -0.40
N PHE A 106 -8.97 2.68 -0.10
CA PHE A 106 -9.10 1.47 0.70
C PHE A 106 -7.75 1.10 1.31
N PHE A 107 -7.76 0.12 2.20
CA PHE A 107 -6.59 -0.33 2.93
C PHE A 107 -6.30 -1.79 2.57
N PRO A 108 -5.35 -2.05 1.65
CA PRO A 108 -5.07 -3.42 1.19
C PRO A 108 -4.70 -4.40 2.30
N GLU A 109 -4.05 -3.92 3.34
CA GLU A 109 -3.63 -4.74 4.49
C GLU A 109 -4.81 -5.32 5.26
N GLN A 110 -6.00 -4.75 5.11
CA GLN A 110 -7.20 -5.25 5.77
C GLN A 110 -7.76 -6.53 5.13
N SER A 111 -7.25 -6.92 3.98
CA SER A 111 -7.72 -8.13 3.30
C SER A 111 -7.53 -9.39 4.14
N VAL A 112 -6.52 -9.42 5.00
CA VAL A 112 -6.30 -10.55 5.93
C VAL A 112 -7.47 -10.71 6.89
N HIS A 113 -8.04 -9.59 7.34
CA HIS A 113 -9.21 -9.59 8.22
C HIS A 113 -10.47 -10.01 7.48
N TRP A 114 -10.63 -9.56 6.23
CA TRP A 114 -11.77 -9.95 5.41
C TRP A 114 -11.80 -11.47 5.20
N LYS A 115 -10.66 -12.05 4.87
CA LYS A 115 -10.54 -13.49 4.68
C LYS A 115 -10.81 -14.23 5.97
N TRP A 116 -10.21 -13.77 7.07
CA TRP A 116 -10.39 -14.39 8.39
C TRP A 116 -11.86 -14.38 8.83
N CYS A 117 -12.53 -13.24 8.67
CA CYS A 117 -13.96 -13.12 8.99
C CYS A 117 -14.80 -14.05 8.13
N ARG A 118 -14.51 -14.13 6.84
CA ARG A 118 -15.23 -15.02 5.93
C ARG A 118 -15.08 -16.48 6.34
N ASP A 119 -13.89 -16.88 6.72
CA ASP A 119 -13.61 -18.27 7.11
C ASP A 119 -14.29 -18.65 8.44
N LEU A 120 -14.61 -17.65 9.27
CA LEU A 120 -15.34 -17.88 10.53
C LEU A 120 -16.87 -18.05 10.34
N ILE A 121 -17.42 -17.52 9.28
CA ILE A 121 -18.84 -17.60 8.96
C ILE A 121 -19.12 -18.92 8.24
#